data_1b34f06fed5edc372a8da73d6fa44716
#
_entry.id   1b34f06fed5edc372a8da73d6fa44716
#
_cell.length_a   1.000
_cell.length_b   1.000
_cell.length_c   1.000
_cell.angle_alpha   90.00
_cell.angle_beta   90.00
_cell.angle_gamma   90.00
#
_symmetry.space_group_name_H-M   'P 1'
#
loop_
_entity.id
_entity.type
_entity.pdbx_description
1 polymer ?
#
loop_
_entity_poly.entity_id
_entity_poly.type
_entity_poly.pdbx_seq_one_letter_code
_entity_poly.pdbx_strand_id
1 'polypeptide(L)'
;MKATGVVRRIDDLGRVVIPKEIRKTLRIKEGEPLEIFTDREGQVILKKYSPIGELSEFATGYAETLSKTTGHIACITDKDTVIAISGGPKKEFLEQNVSDELEQLMEDKEIYTSKENSDVAVPITKNDNNERKYNAQVVYPIISNGDTIGTVILLSKESNTKMNEVEKKVAQSAASFLGSQMEI
;
A
#
# COMPACT_ATOMS: atom_id res chain seq x y z
N MET A 1 -17.85 -8.95 -14.34
CA MET A 1 -17.54 -7.51 -14.48
C MET A 1 -18.83 -6.69 -14.51
N LYS A 2 -18.81 -5.44 -14.04
CA LYS A 2 -20.00 -4.55 -14.06
C LYS A 2 -19.83 -3.52 -15.19
N ALA A 3 -20.78 -3.45 -16.12
CA ALA A 3 -20.76 -2.43 -17.16
C ALA A 3 -20.98 -1.02 -16.57
N THR A 4 -20.16 -0.06 -17.00
CA THR A 4 -20.30 1.34 -16.56
C THR A 4 -21.33 2.13 -17.37
N GLY A 5 -21.80 1.59 -18.50
CA GLY A 5 -22.70 2.26 -19.44
C GLY A 5 -22.06 3.41 -20.23
N VAL A 6 -20.76 3.63 -20.05
CA VAL A 6 -20.05 4.72 -20.73
C VAL A 6 -19.42 4.20 -22.03
N VAL A 7 -19.73 4.85 -23.15
CA VAL A 7 -19.12 4.60 -24.47
C VAL A 7 -18.17 5.75 -24.81
N ARG A 8 -16.96 5.42 -25.25
CA ARG A 8 -15.94 6.37 -25.72
C ARG A 8 -15.38 5.91 -27.06
N ARG A 9 -15.02 6.88 -27.89
CA ARG A 9 -14.34 6.62 -29.18
C ARG A 9 -12.84 6.68 -28.98
N ILE A 10 -12.13 5.85 -29.72
CA ILE A 10 -10.68 5.97 -29.88
C ILE A 10 -10.42 7.13 -30.83
N ASP A 11 -9.52 8.05 -30.48
CA ASP A 11 -9.13 9.17 -31.34
C ASP A 11 -8.12 8.71 -32.42
N ASP A 12 -7.75 9.64 -33.30
CA ASP A 12 -6.80 9.45 -34.38
C ASP A 12 -5.36 9.13 -33.93
N LEU A 13 -5.06 9.40 -32.66
CA LEU A 13 -3.79 9.04 -32.01
C LEU A 13 -3.88 7.72 -31.21
N GLY A 14 -5.00 7.00 -31.30
CA GLY A 14 -5.19 5.74 -30.59
C GLY A 14 -5.51 5.89 -29.10
N ARG A 15 -5.91 7.07 -28.62
CA ARG A 15 -6.19 7.33 -27.20
C ARG A 15 -7.65 7.14 -26.88
N VAL A 16 -7.92 6.63 -25.66
CA VAL A 16 -9.26 6.56 -25.06
C VAL A 16 -9.27 7.42 -23.80
N VAL A 17 -10.20 8.36 -23.72
CA VAL A 17 -10.38 9.20 -22.53
C VAL A 17 -11.15 8.44 -21.46
N ILE A 18 -10.52 8.19 -20.31
CA ILE A 18 -11.18 7.63 -19.12
C ILE A 18 -11.96 8.79 -18.44
N PRO A 19 -13.29 8.69 -18.33
CA PRO A 19 -14.11 9.74 -17.71
C PRO A 19 -13.71 10.02 -16.27
N LYS A 20 -13.87 11.29 -15.85
CA LYS A 20 -13.52 11.75 -14.51
C LYS A 20 -14.22 10.93 -13.42
N GLU A 21 -15.47 10.56 -13.64
CA GLU A 21 -16.28 9.78 -12.71
C GLU A 21 -15.71 8.38 -12.51
N ILE A 22 -15.24 7.73 -13.60
CA ILE A 22 -14.59 6.41 -13.53
C ILE A 22 -13.24 6.55 -12.83
N ARG A 23 -12.43 7.55 -13.19
CA ARG A 23 -11.15 7.83 -12.54
C ARG A 23 -11.32 8.04 -11.03
N LYS A 24 -12.34 8.84 -10.64
CA LYS A 24 -12.66 9.09 -9.23
C LYS A 24 -13.07 7.80 -8.50
N THR A 25 -13.93 6.99 -9.10
CA THR A 25 -14.41 5.73 -8.51
C THR A 25 -13.28 4.71 -8.34
N LEU A 26 -12.37 4.64 -9.32
CA LEU A 26 -11.21 3.74 -9.31
C LEU A 26 -9.96 4.39 -8.69
N ARG A 27 -10.05 5.63 -8.18
CA ARG A 27 -8.95 6.39 -7.60
C ARG A 27 -7.73 6.51 -8.54
N ILE A 28 -7.99 6.66 -9.83
CA ILE A 28 -6.95 6.90 -10.83
C ILE A 28 -6.65 8.40 -10.89
N LYS A 29 -5.42 8.78 -10.54
CA LYS A 29 -4.94 10.18 -10.61
C LYS A 29 -4.39 10.50 -12.00
N GLU A 30 -4.27 11.78 -12.31
CA GLU A 30 -3.61 12.24 -13.52
C GLU A 30 -2.10 11.92 -13.44
N GLY A 31 -1.54 11.39 -14.54
CA GLY A 31 -0.15 10.94 -14.59
C GLY A 31 0.10 9.53 -14.03
N GLU A 32 -0.89 8.90 -13.39
CA GLU A 32 -0.72 7.54 -12.91
C GLU A 32 -0.58 6.53 -14.05
N PRO A 33 0.42 5.63 -14.01
CA PRO A 33 0.59 4.60 -15.02
C PRO A 33 -0.51 3.53 -14.91
N LEU A 34 -1.02 3.11 -16.06
CA LEU A 34 -1.96 2.01 -16.16
C LEU A 34 -1.36 0.91 -17.02
N GLU A 35 -1.47 -0.31 -16.57
CA GLU A 35 -1.12 -1.49 -17.33
C GLU A 35 -2.30 -1.95 -18.18
N ILE A 36 -2.03 -2.32 -19.43
CA ILE A 36 -3.06 -2.70 -20.40
C ILE A 36 -2.98 -4.21 -20.61
N PHE A 37 -4.06 -4.89 -20.28
CA PHE A 37 -4.24 -6.33 -20.55
C PHE A 37 -5.27 -6.53 -21.66
N THR A 38 -5.13 -7.62 -22.39
CA THR A 38 -6.13 -8.10 -23.35
C THR A 38 -6.53 -9.53 -23.00
N ASP A 39 -7.79 -9.86 -23.17
CA ASP A 39 -8.24 -11.23 -23.01
C ASP A 39 -8.62 -11.89 -24.37
N ARG A 40 -8.99 -13.17 -24.32
CA ARG A 40 -9.36 -13.94 -25.51
C ARG A 40 -10.73 -13.56 -26.06
N GLU A 41 -11.53 -12.81 -25.30
CA GLU A 41 -12.86 -12.34 -25.70
C GLU A 41 -12.79 -10.96 -26.37
N GLY A 42 -11.59 -10.40 -26.55
CA GLY A 42 -11.36 -9.10 -27.18
C GLY A 42 -11.59 -7.92 -26.24
N GLN A 43 -11.53 -8.13 -24.93
CA GLN A 43 -11.63 -7.07 -23.94
C GLN A 43 -10.26 -6.42 -23.72
N VAL A 44 -10.27 -5.11 -23.53
CA VAL A 44 -9.11 -4.34 -23.05
C VAL A 44 -9.36 -3.99 -21.60
N ILE A 45 -8.47 -4.44 -20.74
CA ILE A 45 -8.56 -4.25 -19.28
C ILE A 45 -7.43 -3.33 -18.85
N LEU A 46 -7.79 -2.22 -18.20
CA LEU A 46 -6.83 -1.30 -17.60
C LEU A 46 -6.75 -1.58 -16.11
N LYS A 47 -5.54 -1.79 -15.60
CA LYS A 47 -5.26 -1.91 -14.17
C LYS A 47 -4.30 -0.82 -13.75
N LYS A 48 -4.39 -0.36 -12.50
CA LYS A 48 -3.34 0.48 -11.93
C LYS A 48 -2.05 -0.33 -11.91
N TYR A 49 -0.97 0.29 -12.38
CA TYR A 49 0.35 -0.30 -12.31
C TYR A 49 0.89 -0.15 -10.88
N SER A 50 1.22 -1.26 -10.27
CA SER A 50 1.84 -1.30 -8.94
C SER A 50 3.20 -1.97 -9.05
N PRO A 51 4.31 -1.19 -9.09
CA PRO A 51 5.65 -1.77 -9.19
C PRO A 51 5.92 -2.79 -8.09
N ILE A 52 5.54 -2.45 -6.87
CA ILE A 52 5.76 -3.32 -5.72
C ILE A 52 4.80 -4.52 -5.68
N GLY A 53 3.63 -4.40 -6.32
CA GLY A 53 2.67 -5.49 -6.47
C GLY A 53 3.19 -6.63 -7.35
N GLU A 54 4.05 -6.33 -8.32
CA GLU A 54 4.72 -7.35 -9.16
C GLU A 54 5.69 -8.22 -8.35
N LEU A 55 6.19 -7.71 -7.22
CA LEU A 55 7.04 -8.42 -6.28
C LEU A 55 6.26 -9.02 -5.09
N SER A 56 4.99 -9.36 -5.26
CA SER A 56 4.13 -9.81 -4.16
C SER A 56 4.70 -11.03 -3.39
N GLU A 57 5.30 -11.99 -4.09
CA GLU A 57 5.97 -13.13 -3.45
C GLU A 57 7.20 -12.68 -2.65
N PHE A 58 7.98 -11.77 -3.21
CA PHE A 58 9.14 -11.20 -2.53
C PHE A 58 8.71 -10.36 -1.32
N ALA A 59 7.69 -9.50 -1.46
CA ALA A 59 7.13 -8.71 -0.37
C ALA A 59 6.60 -9.61 0.76
N THR A 60 6.00 -10.76 0.43
CA THR A 60 5.54 -11.75 1.41
C THR A 60 6.72 -12.33 2.19
N GLY A 61 7.75 -12.83 1.51
CA GLY A 61 8.96 -13.35 2.16
C GLY A 61 9.68 -12.30 3.01
N TYR A 62 9.66 -11.04 2.55
CA TYR A 62 10.27 -9.95 3.29
C TYR A 62 9.47 -9.57 4.54
N ALA A 63 8.14 -9.51 4.45
CA ALA A 63 7.27 -9.32 5.61
C ALA A 63 7.44 -10.43 6.66
N GLU A 64 7.61 -11.69 6.22
CA GLU A 64 7.90 -12.80 7.12
C GLU A 64 9.25 -12.64 7.84
N THR A 65 10.27 -12.20 7.11
CA THR A 65 11.59 -11.94 7.69
C THR A 65 11.54 -10.80 8.70
N LEU A 66 10.86 -9.69 8.36
CA LEU A 66 10.67 -8.56 9.27
C LEU A 66 9.95 -8.99 10.54
N SER A 67 8.84 -9.74 10.40
CA SER A 67 8.07 -10.21 11.55
C SER A 67 8.87 -11.14 12.45
N LYS A 68 9.62 -12.09 11.88
CA LYS A 68 10.48 -13.00 12.64
C LYS A 68 11.61 -12.28 13.37
N THR A 69 12.20 -11.26 12.72
CA THR A 69 13.35 -10.53 13.28
C THR A 69 12.93 -9.57 14.38
N THR A 70 11.79 -8.89 14.22
CA THR A 70 11.33 -7.86 15.15
C THR A 70 10.40 -8.40 16.25
N GLY A 71 9.78 -9.56 16.02
CA GLY A 71 8.68 -10.07 16.86
C GLY A 71 7.35 -9.32 16.68
N HIS A 72 7.30 -8.37 15.74
CA HIS A 72 6.11 -7.55 15.47
C HIS A 72 5.34 -8.06 14.26
N ILE A 73 4.10 -7.59 14.11
CA ILE A 73 3.35 -7.75 12.87
C ILE A 73 4.02 -6.85 11.83
N ALA A 74 4.39 -7.42 10.69
CA ALA A 74 4.95 -6.69 9.56
C ALA A 74 3.94 -6.68 8.41
N CYS A 75 3.65 -5.49 7.89
CA CYS A 75 2.73 -5.28 6.79
C CYS A 75 3.42 -4.45 5.70
N ILE A 76 3.21 -4.81 4.44
CA ILE A 76 3.70 -4.07 3.28
C ILE A 76 2.50 -3.75 2.40
N THR A 77 2.40 -2.49 1.97
CA THR A 77 1.32 -2.02 1.09
C THR A 77 1.90 -1.51 -0.22
N ASP A 78 1.11 -1.52 -1.26
CA ASP A 78 1.26 -0.59 -2.36
C ASP A 78 0.47 0.71 -2.08
N LYS A 79 0.21 1.53 -3.10
CA LYS A 79 -0.56 2.78 -2.94
C LYS A 79 -2.03 2.56 -2.57
N ASP A 80 -2.58 1.40 -2.92
CA ASP A 80 -4.02 1.14 -2.84
C ASP A 80 -4.39 0.02 -1.88
N THR A 81 -3.53 -1.00 -1.73
CA THR A 81 -3.85 -2.25 -1.03
C THR A 81 -2.71 -2.78 -0.17
N VAL A 82 -3.05 -3.60 0.78
CA VAL A 82 -2.09 -4.42 1.54
C VAL A 82 -1.68 -5.61 0.69
N ILE A 83 -0.40 -5.67 0.31
CA ILE A 83 0.16 -6.74 -0.55
C ILE A 83 0.81 -7.87 0.22
N ALA A 84 1.30 -7.61 1.43
CA ALA A 84 1.88 -8.64 2.28
C ALA A 84 1.65 -8.35 3.77
N ILE A 85 1.46 -9.40 4.56
CA ILE A 85 1.40 -9.33 6.01
C ILE A 85 1.92 -10.60 6.64
N SER A 86 2.66 -10.48 7.74
CA SER A 86 3.14 -11.58 8.56
C SER A 86 3.04 -11.25 10.06
N GLY A 87 2.87 -12.27 10.89
CA GLY A 87 2.70 -12.12 12.35
C GLY A 87 1.30 -11.65 12.76
N GLY A 88 0.38 -11.43 11.81
CA GLY A 88 -0.97 -10.91 12.06
C GLY A 88 -2.07 -11.63 11.29
N PRO A 89 -3.33 -11.19 11.45
CA PRO A 89 -4.49 -11.83 10.85
C PRO A 89 -4.58 -11.54 9.34
N LYS A 90 -4.04 -12.42 8.51
CA LYS A 90 -4.00 -12.25 7.04
C LYS A 90 -5.35 -11.89 6.42
N LYS A 91 -6.45 -12.51 6.88
CA LYS A 91 -7.79 -12.29 6.33
C LYS A 91 -8.34 -10.86 6.55
N GLU A 92 -7.84 -10.16 7.57
CA GLU A 92 -8.30 -8.81 7.88
C GLU A 92 -7.55 -7.75 7.06
N PHE A 93 -6.36 -8.06 6.56
CA PHE A 93 -5.48 -7.10 5.92
C PHE A 93 -5.21 -7.37 4.44
N LEU A 94 -4.87 -8.62 4.09
CA LEU A 94 -4.38 -8.94 2.75
C LEU A 94 -5.43 -8.57 1.69
N GLU A 95 -5.00 -7.89 0.63
CA GLU A 95 -5.85 -7.38 -0.46
C GLU A 95 -6.91 -6.34 -0.04
N GLN A 96 -6.87 -5.86 1.22
CA GLN A 96 -7.75 -4.79 1.66
C GLN A 96 -7.21 -3.43 1.21
N ASN A 97 -8.14 -2.52 0.87
CA ASN A 97 -7.78 -1.15 0.51
C ASN A 97 -7.20 -0.42 1.71
N VAL A 98 -6.13 0.34 1.49
CA VAL A 98 -5.53 1.22 2.50
C VAL A 98 -6.54 2.29 2.95
N SER A 99 -6.37 2.76 4.18
CA SER A 99 -7.19 3.85 4.73
C SER A 99 -6.87 5.18 4.06
N ASP A 100 -7.75 6.15 4.22
CA ASP A 100 -7.55 7.49 3.69
C ASP A 100 -6.41 8.20 4.46
N GLU A 101 -6.25 7.91 5.77
CA GLU A 101 -5.16 8.43 6.60
C GLU A 101 -3.80 7.87 6.17
N LEU A 102 -3.72 6.58 5.85
CA LEU A 102 -2.48 5.98 5.34
C LEU A 102 -2.14 6.50 3.94
N GLU A 103 -3.15 6.71 3.08
CA GLU A 103 -2.98 7.35 1.77
C GLU A 103 -2.39 8.76 1.92
N GLN A 104 -2.88 9.55 2.90
CA GLN A 104 -2.37 10.89 3.17
C GLN A 104 -0.89 10.86 3.61
N LEU A 105 -0.52 9.95 4.53
CA LEU A 105 0.88 9.78 4.93
C LEU A 105 1.80 9.44 3.75
N MET A 106 1.33 8.64 2.81
CA MET A 106 2.07 8.32 1.58
C MET A 106 2.23 9.54 0.67
N GLU A 107 1.18 10.36 0.52
CA GLU A 107 1.24 11.59 -0.29
C GLU A 107 2.20 12.60 0.29
N ASP A 108 2.19 12.77 1.61
CA ASP A 108 3.05 13.71 2.32
C ASP A 108 4.47 13.16 2.55
N LYS A 109 4.70 11.88 2.21
CA LYS A 109 5.97 11.16 2.45
C LYS A 109 6.38 11.18 3.91
N GLU A 110 5.40 11.18 4.80
CA GLU A 110 5.63 11.27 6.24
C GLU A 110 5.94 9.92 6.85
N ILE A 111 6.85 9.94 7.84
CA ILE A 111 7.16 8.79 8.69
C ILE A 111 6.30 8.93 9.94
N TYR A 112 5.47 7.92 10.21
CA TYR A 112 4.69 7.89 11.43
C TYR A 112 5.27 6.92 12.44
N THR A 113 5.32 7.34 13.70
CA THR A 113 5.64 6.47 14.83
C THR A 113 4.71 6.82 15.98
N SER A 114 3.94 5.84 16.47
CA SER A 114 3.11 6.06 17.64
C SER A 114 3.99 6.33 18.86
N LYS A 115 3.75 7.46 19.48
CA LYS A 115 4.31 7.81 20.78
C LYS A 115 3.44 7.22 21.89
N GLU A 116 4.03 6.97 23.05
CA GLU A 116 3.40 6.30 24.21
C GLU A 116 1.92 6.64 24.45
N ASN A 117 1.08 5.61 24.60
CA ASN A 117 -0.28 5.59 25.18
C ASN A 117 -1.30 6.68 24.79
N SER A 118 -0.91 7.75 24.11
CA SER A 118 -1.76 8.90 23.80
C SER A 118 -2.09 9.05 22.30
N ASP A 119 -1.30 8.43 21.40
CA ASP A 119 -1.49 8.59 19.98
C ASP A 119 -2.47 7.54 19.44
N VAL A 120 -3.43 8.02 18.66
CA VAL A 120 -4.33 7.14 17.90
C VAL A 120 -3.49 6.48 16.80
N ALA A 121 -3.41 5.15 16.81
CA ALA A 121 -2.76 4.43 15.72
C ALA A 121 -3.42 4.80 14.39
N VAL A 122 -2.62 5.00 13.34
CA VAL A 122 -3.13 5.27 12.00
C VAL A 122 -3.83 4.00 11.49
N PRO A 123 -5.10 4.07 11.10
CA PRO A 123 -5.77 2.94 10.48
C PRO A 123 -5.01 2.49 9.24
N ILE A 124 -4.85 1.19 9.03
CA ILE A 124 -4.14 0.66 7.86
C ILE A 124 -5.10 0.43 6.71
N THR A 125 -6.25 -0.13 7.01
CA THR A 125 -7.26 -0.44 6.00
C THR A 125 -8.54 0.34 6.28
N LYS A 126 -9.36 0.54 5.23
CA LYS A 126 -10.67 1.20 5.35
C LYS A 126 -11.64 0.49 6.28
N ASN A 127 -11.45 -0.80 6.47
CA ASN A 127 -12.26 -1.62 7.38
C ASN A 127 -11.72 -1.63 8.82
N ASP A 128 -10.61 -0.92 9.07
CA ASP A 128 -10.04 -0.79 10.40
C ASP A 128 -10.89 0.23 11.18
N ASN A 129 -11.93 -0.27 11.84
CA ASN A 129 -12.78 0.51 12.71
C ASN A 129 -11.90 1.03 13.86
N ASN A 130 -11.66 2.29 13.99
CA ASN A 130 -10.93 3.08 15.00
C ASN A 130 -10.84 2.51 16.44
N GLU A 131 -11.16 1.25 16.66
CA GLU A 131 -10.89 0.52 17.87
C GLU A 131 -9.38 0.28 17.94
N ARG A 132 -8.77 0.69 19.05
CA ARG A 132 -7.33 0.49 19.32
C ARG A 132 -6.95 -0.98 19.22
N LYS A 133 -6.71 -1.45 17.98
CA LYS A 133 -6.23 -2.81 17.74
C LYS A 133 -4.74 -2.97 18.00
N TYR A 134 -4.00 -1.85 17.91
CA TYR A 134 -2.54 -1.82 18.01
C TYR A 134 -2.11 -0.74 19.00
N ASN A 135 -1.17 -1.09 19.87
CA ASN A 135 -0.65 -0.20 20.92
C ASN A 135 0.63 0.51 20.47
N ALA A 136 1.32 -0.03 19.48
CA ALA A 136 2.50 0.59 18.92
C ALA A 136 2.57 0.35 17.41
N GLN A 137 3.03 1.37 16.67
CA GLN A 137 3.07 1.38 15.21
C GLN A 137 4.23 2.22 14.69
N VAL A 138 4.87 1.72 13.63
CA VAL A 138 5.76 2.49 12.74
C VAL A 138 5.25 2.34 11.33
N VAL A 139 5.12 3.45 10.61
CA VAL A 139 4.82 3.51 9.18
C VAL A 139 5.99 4.20 8.49
N TYR A 140 6.56 3.55 7.49
CA TYR A 140 7.66 4.11 6.70
C TYR A 140 7.31 4.05 5.20
N PRO A 141 7.32 5.19 4.47
CA PRO A 141 7.01 5.20 3.05
C PRO A 141 8.11 4.52 2.23
N ILE A 142 7.72 3.75 1.22
CA ILE A 142 8.61 3.17 0.22
C ILE A 142 8.68 4.16 -0.92
N ILE A 143 9.86 4.71 -1.18
CA ILE A 143 10.09 5.72 -2.21
C ILE A 143 10.94 5.11 -3.31
N SER A 144 10.50 5.26 -4.56
CA SER A 144 11.23 4.90 -5.77
C SER A 144 11.16 6.04 -6.77
N ASN A 145 12.28 6.43 -7.37
CA ASN A 145 12.37 7.54 -8.32
C ASN A 145 11.72 8.87 -7.84
N GLY A 146 11.74 9.09 -6.51
CA GLY A 146 11.15 10.27 -5.88
C GLY A 146 9.66 10.16 -5.57
N ASP A 147 8.96 9.11 -5.98
CA ASP A 147 7.55 8.88 -5.70
C ASP A 147 7.35 7.81 -4.64
N THR A 148 6.35 8.00 -3.78
CA THR A 148 5.93 6.95 -2.87
C THR A 148 5.17 5.88 -3.63
N ILE A 149 5.61 4.62 -3.51
CA ILE A 149 5.00 3.46 -4.18
C ILE A 149 4.28 2.52 -3.20
N GLY A 150 4.39 2.75 -1.89
CA GLY A 150 3.78 1.95 -0.85
C GLY A 150 4.34 2.28 0.53
N THR A 151 4.11 1.39 1.49
CA THR A 151 4.61 1.54 2.87
C THR A 151 5.11 0.23 3.45
N VAL A 152 6.09 0.32 4.37
CA VAL A 152 6.44 -0.73 5.33
C VAL A 152 5.89 -0.33 6.68
N ILE A 153 5.16 -1.23 7.32
CA ILE A 153 4.47 -0.98 8.58
C ILE A 153 4.84 -2.08 9.58
N LEU A 154 5.23 -1.67 10.78
CA LEU A 154 5.39 -2.57 11.93
C LEU A 154 4.33 -2.24 12.97
N LEU A 155 3.69 -3.27 13.53
CA LEU A 155 2.58 -3.15 14.48
C LEU A 155 2.79 -4.06 15.68
N SER A 156 2.37 -3.61 16.86
CA SER A 156 2.27 -4.44 18.05
C SER A 156 0.92 -4.32 18.74
N LYS A 157 0.38 -5.45 19.21
CA LYS A 157 -0.80 -5.52 20.05
C LYS A 157 -0.46 -5.49 21.56
N GLU A 158 0.80 -5.65 21.90
CA GLU A 158 1.25 -5.69 23.29
C GLU A 158 1.16 -4.31 23.93
N SER A 159 0.52 -4.21 25.08
CA SER A 159 0.19 -2.95 25.76
C SER A 159 1.40 -2.14 26.24
N ASN A 160 2.57 -2.78 26.37
CA ASN A 160 3.79 -2.12 26.87
C ASN A 160 4.87 -2.00 25.78
N THR A 161 4.57 -2.33 24.55
CA THR A 161 5.53 -2.24 23.45
C THR A 161 5.63 -0.80 22.97
N LYS A 162 6.87 -0.33 22.81
CA LYS A 162 7.21 0.96 22.23
C LYS A 162 7.97 0.72 20.94
N MET A 163 7.57 1.41 19.88
CA MET A 163 8.38 1.48 18.67
C MET A 163 9.48 2.52 18.89
N ASN A 164 10.69 2.05 19.02
CA ASN A 164 11.87 2.89 19.28
C ASN A 164 12.73 3.05 18.00
N GLU A 165 13.96 3.52 18.17
CA GLU A 165 14.86 3.74 17.04
C GLU A 165 15.24 2.45 16.30
N VAL A 166 15.17 1.28 16.95
CA VAL A 166 15.47 -0.01 16.30
C VAL A 166 14.37 -0.34 15.28
N GLU A 167 13.11 -0.31 15.70
CA GLU A 167 11.97 -0.59 14.81
C GLU A 167 11.91 0.42 13.65
N LYS A 168 12.16 1.71 13.93
CA LYS A 168 12.26 2.74 12.89
C LYS A 168 13.35 2.42 11.88
N LYS A 169 14.55 2.08 12.34
CA LYS A 169 15.69 1.76 11.46
C LYS A 169 15.45 0.49 10.65
N VAL A 170 14.80 -0.51 11.24
CA VAL A 170 14.41 -1.73 10.51
C VAL A 170 13.38 -1.42 9.44
N ALA A 171 12.33 -0.65 9.76
CA ALA A 171 11.33 -0.23 8.79
C ALA A 171 11.94 0.65 7.67
N GLN A 172 12.84 1.58 8.05
CA GLN A 172 13.58 2.41 7.10
C GLN A 172 14.42 1.57 6.14
N SER A 173 15.20 0.64 6.66
CA SER A 173 16.05 -0.24 5.85
C SER A 173 15.21 -1.06 4.87
N ALA A 174 14.09 -1.59 5.36
CA ALA A 174 13.15 -2.34 4.55
C ALA A 174 12.55 -1.49 3.42
N ALA A 175 12.05 -0.31 3.74
CA ALA A 175 11.46 0.60 2.77
C ALA A 175 12.47 1.08 1.72
N SER A 176 13.69 1.44 2.16
CA SER A 176 14.76 1.85 1.24
C SER A 176 15.17 0.72 0.31
N PHE A 177 15.27 -0.51 0.83
CA PHE A 177 15.61 -1.67 0.01
C PHE A 177 14.51 -1.96 -1.03
N LEU A 178 13.25 -1.99 -0.61
CA LEU A 178 12.12 -2.21 -1.54
C LEU A 178 12.05 -1.10 -2.59
N GLY A 179 12.27 0.15 -2.21
CA GLY A 179 12.31 1.27 -3.16
C GLY A 179 13.41 1.12 -4.20
N SER A 180 14.63 0.75 -3.77
CA SER A 180 15.77 0.57 -4.67
C SER A 180 15.60 -0.59 -5.65
N GLN A 181 14.85 -1.64 -5.29
CA GLN A 181 14.54 -2.75 -6.22
C GLN A 181 13.61 -2.32 -7.36
N MET A 182 12.93 -1.16 -7.21
CA MET A 182 11.98 -0.61 -8.19
C MET A 182 12.57 0.54 -9.00
N GLU A 183 13.80 0.94 -8.73
CA GLU A 183 14.55 1.90 -9.53
C GLU A 183 15.14 1.17 -10.75
N ILE A 184 14.53 1.36 -11.90
CA ILE A 184 15.01 0.87 -13.22
C ILE A 184 15.78 1.97 -13.90
#